data_8356939ce75f1f7aa65d58fc94bf8dbc
#
_entry.id   8356939ce75f1f7aa65d58fc94bf8dbc
#
_cell.length_a   1.000
_cell.length_b   1.000
_cell.length_c   1.000
_cell.angle_alpha   90.00
_cell.angle_beta   90.00
_cell.angle_gamma   90.00
#
_symmetry.space_group_name_H-M   'P 1'
#
loop_
_entity.id
_entity.type
_entity.pdbx_description
1 polymer ?
#
loop_
_entity_poly.entity_id
_entity_poly.type
_entity_poly.pdbx_seq_one_letter_code
_entity_poly.pdbx_strand_id
1 'polypeptide(L)'
;GDVLRIRGRDRNAGELDKVVLARDVVVTSERPLDPRHLLNRLSAAFPGCWAFCVDGLVGATPELLVRREGDQITSRLLAGTVRSDEDSGEDGRLAQELLGSDKDQEEHSYAVTSVAAALSAHCADLVVPIRPSVLRLANVQHLATDVSGLLVDDTPVLALAASLHPTAAVCGTPTERAFSLIRRIEQLDRGRYAGPVGWMDAHGDGEFGIALRCGAIEKAAPNRIRLFAGCGIVAGSDPAAEVEESEAKLLAMRHALSSD
;
A
#
# COMPACT_ATOMS: atom_id res chain seq x y z
N GLY A 1 -21.89 -3.84 -13.75
CA GLY A 1 -20.50 -3.86 -13.37
C GLY A 1 -19.78 -4.92 -14.17
N ASP A 2 -18.91 -4.50 -15.11
CA ASP A 2 -18.10 -5.43 -15.90
C ASP A 2 -17.00 -6.00 -15.01
N VAL A 3 -17.19 -7.25 -14.57
CA VAL A 3 -16.17 -8.00 -13.86
C VAL A 3 -15.14 -8.46 -14.88
N LEU A 4 -13.93 -7.88 -14.78
CA LEU A 4 -12.78 -8.38 -15.54
C LEU A 4 -12.45 -9.81 -15.10
N ARG A 5 -12.63 -10.75 -16.00
CA ARG A 5 -12.06 -12.08 -15.85
C ARG A 5 -10.63 -12.03 -16.38
N ILE A 6 -9.66 -11.92 -15.48
CA ILE A 6 -8.27 -12.26 -15.78
C ILE A 6 -8.24 -13.77 -15.95
N ARG A 7 -8.32 -14.24 -17.19
CA ARG A 7 -8.23 -15.67 -17.48
C ARG A 7 -6.77 -16.08 -17.44
N GLY A 8 -6.36 -16.76 -16.38
CA GLY A 8 -5.14 -17.52 -16.40
C GLY A 8 -5.24 -18.68 -17.38
N ARG A 9 -4.81 -18.45 -18.62
CA ARG A 9 -4.38 -19.45 -19.60
C ARG A 9 -3.93 -18.75 -20.88
N ASP A 10 -2.68 -18.34 -20.90
CA ASP A 10 -1.75 -18.53 -22.00
C ASP A 10 -0.35 -18.18 -21.52
N ARG A 11 0.52 -19.19 -21.48
CA ARG A 11 1.93 -19.07 -21.01
C ARG A 11 2.85 -18.48 -22.08
N ASN A 12 2.40 -17.48 -22.82
CA ASN A 12 3.23 -16.79 -23.78
C ASN A 12 3.71 -15.45 -23.24
N ALA A 13 4.99 -15.20 -23.38
CA ALA A 13 5.69 -13.99 -22.93
C ALA A 13 4.89 -12.73 -23.22
N GLY A 14 4.30 -12.18 -22.17
CA GLY A 14 3.58 -10.92 -22.30
C GLY A 14 2.30 -10.76 -21.49
N GLU A 15 1.90 -11.72 -20.67
CA GLU A 15 0.67 -11.65 -19.87
C GLU A 15 0.87 -10.86 -18.59
N LEU A 16 -0.26 -10.45 -18.01
CA LEU A 16 -0.34 -9.72 -16.76
C LEU A 16 -0.47 -10.72 -15.61
N ASP A 17 0.49 -10.74 -14.69
CA ASP A 17 0.50 -11.64 -13.55
C ASP A 17 -0.28 -11.05 -12.38
N LYS A 18 -0.17 -9.72 -12.19
CA LYS A 18 -0.83 -8.97 -11.13
C LYS A 18 -1.25 -7.58 -11.60
N VAL A 19 -2.42 -7.11 -11.19
CA VAL A 19 -2.82 -5.70 -11.28
C VAL A 19 -3.46 -5.24 -9.97
N VAL A 20 -3.14 -4.04 -9.52
CA VAL A 20 -3.77 -3.44 -8.34
C VAL A 20 -4.83 -2.45 -8.81
N LEU A 21 -6.09 -2.77 -8.56
CA LEU A 21 -7.22 -1.91 -8.89
C LEU A 21 -7.64 -1.09 -7.68
N ALA A 22 -7.97 0.16 -7.92
CA ALA A 22 -8.42 1.08 -6.90
C ALA A 22 -9.83 1.62 -7.18
N ARG A 23 -10.46 2.08 -6.12
CA ARG A 23 -11.71 2.84 -6.14
C ARG A 23 -11.67 3.98 -5.15
N ASP A 24 -12.56 4.92 -5.31
CA ASP A 24 -12.74 6.02 -4.37
C ASP A 24 -14.16 6.07 -3.79
N VAL A 25 -14.26 6.76 -2.65
CA VAL A 25 -15.52 7.08 -2.00
C VAL A 25 -15.45 8.53 -1.54
N VAL A 26 -16.42 9.34 -1.96
CA VAL A 26 -16.51 10.74 -1.50
C VAL A 26 -17.39 10.80 -0.25
N VAL A 27 -16.86 11.39 0.81
CA VAL A 27 -17.56 11.68 2.05
C VAL A 27 -17.73 13.19 2.16
N THR A 28 -18.95 13.62 2.51
CA THR A 28 -19.27 15.03 2.74
C THR A 28 -19.69 15.23 4.19
N SER A 29 -19.06 16.16 4.89
CA SER A 29 -19.42 16.55 6.25
C SER A 29 -20.24 17.85 6.23
N GLU A 30 -20.92 18.14 7.35
CA GLU A 30 -21.65 19.41 7.50
C GLU A 30 -20.74 20.63 7.63
N ARG A 31 -19.52 20.43 8.10
CA ARG A 31 -18.51 21.47 8.36
C ARG A 31 -17.23 21.18 7.58
N PRO A 32 -16.40 22.20 7.32
CA PRO A 32 -15.05 21.98 6.81
C PRO A 32 -14.27 21.02 7.68
N LEU A 33 -13.55 20.10 7.02
CA LEU A 33 -12.72 19.10 7.66
C LEU A 33 -11.38 19.73 8.08
N ASP A 34 -10.98 19.52 9.33
CA ASP A 34 -9.63 19.88 9.79
C ASP A 34 -8.69 18.67 9.61
N PRO A 35 -7.71 18.74 8.71
CA PRO A 35 -6.79 17.62 8.47
C PRO A 35 -5.95 17.28 9.71
N ARG A 36 -5.71 18.22 10.62
CA ARG A 36 -4.97 17.99 11.88
C ARG A 36 -5.77 17.10 12.82
N HIS A 37 -7.10 17.29 12.88
CA HIS A 37 -7.99 16.44 13.65
C HIS A 37 -7.97 15.00 13.13
N LEU A 38 -8.08 14.83 11.80
CA LEU A 38 -8.00 13.52 11.17
C LEU A 38 -6.64 12.84 11.42
N LEU A 39 -5.55 13.60 11.30
CA LEU A 39 -4.20 13.12 11.57
C LEU A 39 -4.04 12.61 13.00
N ASN A 40 -4.52 13.38 13.99
CA ASN A 40 -4.45 12.99 15.40
C ASN A 40 -5.22 11.70 15.68
N ARG A 41 -6.43 11.55 15.12
CA ARG A 41 -7.23 10.32 15.28
C ARG A 41 -6.58 9.11 14.63
N LEU A 42 -6.04 9.28 13.42
CA LEU A 42 -5.30 8.22 12.73
C LEU A 42 -4.05 7.79 13.50
N SER A 43 -3.26 8.75 13.98
CA SER A 43 -2.05 8.48 14.77
C SER A 43 -2.36 7.76 16.08
N ALA A 44 -3.46 8.11 16.75
CA ALA A 44 -3.89 7.46 17.98
C ALA A 44 -4.42 6.03 17.75
N ALA A 45 -5.20 5.83 16.68
CA ALA A 45 -5.83 4.54 16.39
C ALA A 45 -4.88 3.53 15.70
N PHE A 46 -3.86 4.02 14.98
CA PHE A 46 -2.94 3.19 14.19
C PHE A 46 -1.47 3.49 14.53
N PRO A 47 -1.00 3.23 15.77
CA PRO A 47 0.36 3.58 16.22
C PRO A 47 1.48 2.84 15.46
N GLY A 48 1.16 1.73 14.78
CA GLY A 48 2.11 0.99 13.93
C GLY A 48 2.22 1.50 12.50
N CYS A 49 1.55 2.62 12.16
CA CYS A 49 1.54 3.22 10.84
C CYS A 49 2.26 4.58 10.82
N TRP A 50 2.76 4.97 9.67
CA TRP A 50 3.27 6.32 9.41
C TRP A 50 2.10 7.25 9.10
N ALA A 51 1.74 8.10 10.07
CA ALA A 51 0.69 9.10 9.88
C ALA A 51 1.25 10.31 9.12
N PHE A 52 0.53 10.79 8.12
CA PHE A 52 0.96 11.91 7.28
C PHE A 52 -0.18 12.86 6.94
N CYS A 53 0.19 14.14 6.76
CA CYS A 53 -0.71 15.17 6.28
C CYS A 53 0.06 16.16 5.40
N VAL A 54 -0.19 16.15 4.09
CA VAL A 54 0.50 17.00 3.11
C VAL A 54 -0.51 17.61 2.16
N ASP A 55 -0.70 18.92 2.24
CA ASP A 55 -1.58 19.71 1.35
C ASP A 55 -2.97 19.06 1.14
N GLY A 56 -3.64 18.70 2.25
CA GLY A 56 -4.97 18.10 2.26
C GLY A 56 -5.02 16.59 2.00
N LEU A 57 -3.92 15.94 1.62
CA LEU A 57 -3.82 14.49 1.65
C LEU A 57 -3.48 14.05 3.06
N VAL A 58 -4.34 13.27 3.72
CA VAL A 58 -4.17 12.79 5.09
C VAL A 58 -4.38 11.29 5.17
N GLY A 59 -3.54 10.60 5.94
CA GLY A 59 -3.61 9.15 6.05
C GLY A 59 -2.66 8.57 7.09
N ALA A 60 -2.73 7.24 7.25
CA ALA A 60 -1.81 6.46 8.08
C ALA A 60 -1.44 5.17 7.33
N THR A 61 -0.26 5.17 6.75
CA THR A 61 0.22 4.05 5.93
C THR A 61 1.03 3.06 6.75
N PRO A 62 0.80 1.75 6.60
CA PRO A 62 1.65 0.73 7.19
C PRO A 62 2.85 0.35 6.30
N GLU A 63 2.91 0.86 5.07
CA GLU A 63 3.89 0.46 4.05
C GLU A 63 5.00 1.50 3.89
N LEU A 64 6.22 1.08 4.16
CA LEU A 64 7.43 1.88 3.99
C LEU A 64 8.05 1.56 2.63
N LEU A 65 7.98 2.51 1.70
CA LEU A 65 8.60 2.35 0.39
C LEU A 65 10.11 2.26 0.53
N VAL A 66 10.71 3.24 1.22
CA VAL A 66 12.15 3.24 1.52
C VAL A 66 12.46 4.21 2.65
N ARG A 67 13.41 3.82 3.50
CA ARG A 67 14.12 4.69 4.46
C ARG A 67 15.61 4.59 4.19
N ARG A 68 16.27 5.72 4.24
CA ARG A 68 17.73 5.84 4.25
C ARG A 68 18.18 6.48 5.58
N GLU A 69 19.13 5.85 6.25
CA GLU A 69 19.81 6.34 7.43
C GLU A 69 21.33 6.11 7.23
N GLY A 70 22.03 7.13 6.74
CA GLY A 70 23.41 7.01 6.28
C GLY A 70 23.51 6.07 5.06
N ASP A 71 24.23 4.98 5.19
CA ASP A 71 24.35 3.94 4.18
C ASP A 71 23.30 2.82 4.32
N GLN A 72 22.55 2.79 5.41
CA GLN A 72 21.51 1.78 5.63
C GLN A 72 20.21 2.11 4.89
N ILE A 73 19.70 1.11 4.18
CA ILE A 73 18.39 1.17 3.51
C ILE A 73 17.46 0.13 4.12
N THR A 74 16.22 0.54 4.34
CA THR A 74 15.13 -0.38 4.74
C THR A 74 13.88 -0.10 3.91
N SER A 75 13.11 -1.16 3.64
CA SER A 75 11.80 -1.11 2.98
C SER A 75 10.88 -2.12 3.64
N ARG A 76 9.60 -1.79 3.85
CA ARG A 76 8.57 -2.72 4.33
C ARG A 76 7.48 -2.86 3.30
N LEU A 77 7.33 -4.05 2.79
CA LEU A 77 6.38 -4.41 1.75
C LEU A 77 5.20 -5.16 2.35
N LEU A 78 4.02 -4.78 1.92
CA LEU A 78 2.78 -5.41 2.35
C LEU A 78 1.97 -5.87 1.14
N ALA A 79 1.55 -7.12 1.13
CA ALA A 79 0.54 -7.65 0.21
C ALA A 79 -0.08 -8.91 0.80
N GLY A 80 -1.28 -9.28 0.33
CA GLY A 80 -2.12 -10.25 1.02
C GLY A 80 -2.76 -9.64 2.27
N THR A 81 -4.06 -9.85 2.45
CA THR A 81 -4.81 -9.17 3.50
C THR A 81 -5.91 -10.08 4.04
N VAL A 82 -6.06 -10.10 5.37
CA VAL A 82 -7.24 -10.65 6.03
C VAL A 82 -7.72 -9.66 7.09
N ARG A 83 -8.99 -9.69 7.44
CA ARG A 83 -9.53 -8.86 8.53
C ARG A 83 -8.94 -9.29 9.86
N SER A 84 -8.72 -8.33 10.76
CA SER A 84 -8.46 -8.62 12.17
C SER A 84 -9.77 -8.94 12.89
N ASP A 85 -9.70 -9.76 13.92
CA ASP A 85 -10.81 -10.10 14.80
C ASP A 85 -10.49 -9.68 16.24
N GLU A 86 -11.53 -9.31 17.01
CA GLU A 86 -11.36 -8.95 18.42
C GLU A 86 -11.06 -10.17 19.29
N ASP A 87 -11.54 -11.37 18.90
CA ASP A 87 -11.17 -12.62 19.53
C ASP A 87 -9.75 -13.02 19.13
N SER A 88 -8.86 -13.10 20.10
CA SER A 88 -7.44 -13.39 19.86
C SER A 88 -7.19 -14.79 19.26
N GLY A 89 -8.06 -15.76 19.53
CA GLY A 89 -7.98 -17.10 18.97
C GLY A 89 -8.35 -17.10 17.49
N GLU A 90 -9.44 -16.41 17.14
CA GLU A 90 -9.87 -16.24 15.76
C GLU A 90 -8.87 -15.39 14.96
N ASP A 91 -8.37 -14.29 15.54
CA ASP A 91 -7.33 -13.46 14.92
C ASP A 91 -6.04 -14.27 14.64
N GLY A 92 -5.66 -15.15 15.56
CA GLY A 92 -4.55 -16.09 15.36
C GLY A 92 -4.81 -17.10 14.24
N ARG A 93 -6.04 -17.64 14.14
CA ARG A 93 -6.44 -18.57 13.09
C ARG A 93 -6.36 -17.88 11.71
N LEU A 94 -6.90 -16.68 11.59
CA LEU A 94 -6.86 -15.86 10.37
C LEU A 94 -5.42 -15.55 9.93
N ALA A 95 -4.52 -15.28 10.88
CA ALA A 95 -3.09 -15.12 10.60
C ALA A 95 -2.46 -16.37 9.98
N GLN A 96 -2.79 -17.56 10.51
CA GLN A 96 -2.28 -18.82 9.96
C GLN A 96 -2.86 -19.13 8.58
N GLU A 97 -4.12 -18.84 8.35
CA GLU A 97 -4.75 -18.97 7.03
C GLU A 97 -4.08 -18.06 6.00
N LEU A 98 -3.81 -16.79 6.35
CA LEU A 98 -3.09 -15.85 5.51
C LEU A 98 -1.67 -16.36 5.17
N LEU A 99 -0.94 -16.88 6.14
CA LEU A 99 0.39 -17.47 5.92
C LEU A 99 0.34 -18.75 5.07
N GLY A 100 -0.76 -19.49 5.09
CA GLY A 100 -0.97 -20.72 4.32
C GLY A 100 -1.63 -20.50 2.95
N SER A 101 -2.04 -19.29 2.64
CA SER A 101 -2.73 -18.96 1.38
C SER A 101 -1.76 -18.85 0.20
N ASP A 102 -1.81 -19.78 -0.73
CA ASP A 102 -0.97 -19.75 -1.94
C ASP A 102 -1.21 -18.47 -2.76
N LYS A 103 -2.46 -18.01 -2.87
CA LYS A 103 -2.82 -16.76 -3.56
C LYS A 103 -2.13 -15.55 -2.92
N ASP A 104 -2.21 -15.43 -1.58
CA ASP A 104 -1.64 -14.27 -0.88
C ASP A 104 -0.11 -14.30 -0.87
N GLN A 105 0.49 -15.50 -0.79
CA GLN A 105 1.94 -15.70 -0.93
C GLN A 105 2.41 -15.32 -2.34
N GLU A 106 1.68 -15.71 -3.38
CA GLU A 106 1.99 -15.35 -4.76
C GLU A 106 1.90 -13.83 -4.95
N GLU A 107 0.81 -13.20 -4.51
CA GLU A 107 0.63 -11.75 -4.56
C GLU A 107 1.76 -11.01 -3.86
N HIS A 108 2.14 -11.48 -2.65
CA HIS A 108 3.21 -10.90 -1.85
C HIS A 108 4.58 -11.05 -2.53
N SER A 109 4.84 -12.20 -3.15
CA SER A 109 6.10 -12.47 -3.83
C SER A 109 6.39 -11.50 -4.97
N TYR A 110 5.37 -11.08 -5.73
CA TYR A 110 5.51 -10.06 -6.76
C TYR A 110 5.96 -8.71 -6.20
N ALA A 111 5.40 -8.30 -5.06
CA ALA A 111 5.79 -7.05 -4.40
C ALA A 111 7.25 -7.10 -3.93
N VAL A 112 7.64 -8.18 -3.25
CA VAL A 112 9.00 -8.38 -2.74
C VAL A 112 10.02 -8.43 -3.88
N THR A 113 9.73 -9.21 -4.93
CA THR A 113 10.62 -9.34 -6.10
C THR A 113 10.83 -8.00 -6.80
N SER A 114 9.76 -7.23 -6.97
CA SER A 114 9.82 -5.90 -7.60
C SER A 114 10.77 -4.95 -6.87
N VAL A 115 10.65 -4.87 -5.54
CA VAL A 115 11.47 -3.98 -4.72
C VAL A 115 12.90 -4.51 -4.59
N ALA A 116 13.08 -5.80 -4.36
CA ALA A 116 14.42 -6.40 -4.29
C ALA A 116 15.21 -6.20 -5.60
N ALA A 117 14.58 -6.36 -6.75
CA ALA A 117 15.20 -6.12 -8.04
C ALA A 117 15.63 -4.66 -8.21
N ALA A 118 14.79 -3.70 -7.82
CA ALA A 118 15.13 -2.28 -7.91
C ALA A 118 16.25 -1.89 -6.91
N LEU A 119 16.17 -2.34 -5.65
CA LEU A 119 17.19 -2.06 -4.64
C LEU A 119 18.53 -2.71 -4.93
N SER A 120 18.56 -3.87 -5.62
CA SER A 120 19.82 -4.55 -5.97
C SER A 120 20.74 -3.72 -6.86
N ALA A 121 20.22 -2.73 -7.57
CA ALA A 121 21.02 -1.79 -8.36
C ALA A 121 21.73 -0.72 -7.49
N HIS A 122 21.28 -0.51 -6.27
CA HIS A 122 21.76 0.54 -5.37
C HIS A 122 22.43 0.01 -4.10
N CYS A 123 22.22 -1.26 -3.75
CA CYS A 123 22.66 -1.83 -2.49
C CYS A 123 23.58 -3.04 -2.67
N ALA A 124 24.63 -3.09 -1.85
CA ALA A 124 25.32 -4.33 -1.53
C ALA A 124 24.61 -5.03 -0.37
N ASP A 125 24.84 -6.33 -0.23
CA ASP A 125 24.38 -7.15 0.91
C ASP A 125 22.86 -7.02 1.19
N LEU A 126 22.07 -7.01 0.11
CA LEU A 126 20.61 -6.93 0.22
C LEU A 126 20.07 -8.17 0.94
N VAL A 127 19.43 -7.96 2.08
CA VAL A 127 18.78 -8.99 2.89
C VAL A 127 17.28 -8.99 2.60
N VAL A 128 16.80 -10.08 2.02
CA VAL A 128 15.39 -10.32 1.74
C VAL A 128 14.95 -11.59 2.48
N PRO A 129 14.09 -11.48 3.50
CA PRO A 129 13.56 -12.65 4.20
C PRO A 129 12.86 -13.62 3.23
N ILE A 130 13.14 -14.93 3.40
CA ILE A 130 12.56 -15.98 2.54
C ILE A 130 11.05 -16.14 2.78
N ARG A 131 10.61 -15.87 4.00
CA ARG A 131 9.20 -16.00 4.40
C ARG A 131 8.71 -14.68 4.96
N PRO A 132 7.49 -14.26 4.58
CA PRO A 132 6.87 -13.10 5.21
C PRO A 132 6.51 -13.37 6.67
N SER A 133 6.41 -12.31 7.44
CA SER A 133 5.75 -12.26 8.74
C SER A 133 4.31 -11.78 8.60
N VAL A 134 3.53 -11.85 9.68
CA VAL A 134 2.20 -11.21 9.74
C VAL A 134 2.32 -9.89 10.49
N LEU A 135 2.00 -8.80 9.81
CA LEU A 135 1.80 -7.48 10.44
C LEU A 135 0.33 -7.33 10.83
N ARG A 136 0.07 -7.22 12.14
CA ARG A 136 -1.26 -6.97 12.67
C ARG A 136 -1.50 -5.47 12.82
N LEU A 137 -2.59 -5.01 12.23
CA LEU A 137 -3.12 -3.67 12.41
C LEU A 137 -4.47 -3.74 13.11
N ALA A 138 -5.01 -2.62 13.53
CA ALA A 138 -6.27 -2.58 14.30
C ALA A 138 -7.47 -3.19 13.56
N ASN A 139 -7.48 -3.20 12.25
CA ASN A 139 -8.61 -3.65 11.43
C ASN A 139 -8.30 -4.74 10.41
N VAL A 140 -7.02 -4.98 10.12
CA VAL A 140 -6.56 -5.96 9.13
C VAL A 140 -5.20 -6.53 9.51
N GLN A 141 -4.89 -7.71 8.96
CA GLN A 141 -3.56 -8.30 9.00
C GLN A 141 -3.00 -8.40 7.58
N HIS A 142 -1.71 -8.20 7.43
CA HIS A 142 -1.00 -8.30 6.15
C HIS A 142 0.18 -9.26 6.23
N LEU A 143 0.51 -9.91 5.11
CA LEU A 143 1.86 -10.44 4.94
C LEU A 143 2.82 -9.25 4.81
N ALA A 144 3.93 -9.32 5.53
CA ALA A 144 4.95 -8.28 5.61
C ALA A 144 6.35 -8.84 5.40
N THR A 145 7.15 -8.17 4.59
CA THR A 145 8.57 -8.44 4.41
C THR A 145 9.36 -7.17 4.58
N ASP A 146 10.26 -7.17 5.57
CA ASP A 146 11.23 -6.09 5.78
C ASP A 146 12.51 -6.42 5.01
N VAL A 147 12.80 -5.62 3.98
CA VAL A 147 14.02 -5.71 3.17
C VAL A 147 15.01 -4.69 3.69
N SER A 148 16.28 -5.06 3.79
CA SER A 148 17.36 -4.15 4.19
C SER A 148 18.61 -4.36 3.35
N GLY A 149 19.46 -3.33 3.25
CA GLY A 149 20.71 -3.39 2.50
C GLY A 149 21.61 -2.20 2.84
N LEU A 150 22.82 -2.25 2.30
CA LEU A 150 23.80 -1.14 2.41
C LEU A 150 23.94 -0.47 1.04
N LEU A 151 23.81 0.86 0.98
CA LEU A 151 24.05 1.63 -0.24
C LEU A 151 25.52 1.47 -0.66
N VAL A 152 25.71 1.40 -1.97
CA VAL A 152 27.07 1.39 -2.59
C VAL A 152 27.51 2.79 -3.02
N ASP A 153 26.62 3.76 -2.97
CA ASP A 153 26.83 5.15 -3.37
C ASP A 153 26.00 6.12 -2.51
N ASP A 154 26.10 7.41 -2.78
CA ASP A 154 25.37 8.46 -2.05
C ASP A 154 23.98 8.75 -2.63
N THR A 155 23.32 7.78 -3.24
CA THR A 155 21.96 7.96 -3.80
C THR A 155 20.99 8.44 -2.73
N PRO A 156 20.39 9.65 -2.86
CA PRO A 156 19.48 10.19 -1.84
C PRO A 156 18.16 9.42 -1.81
N VAL A 157 17.50 9.40 -0.65
CA VAL A 157 16.26 8.65 -0.43
C VAL A 157 15.15 8.98 -1.46
N LEU A 158 15.08 10.21 -1.95
CA LEU A 158 14.11 10.61 -2.96
C LEU A 158 14.38 9.93 -4.31
N ALA A 159 15.65 9.77 -4.71
CA ALA A 159 16.02 9.05 -5.93
C ALA A 159 15.73 7.55 -5.78
N LEU A 160 16.00 6.96 -4.61
CA LEU A 160 15.60 5.58 -4.30
C LEU A 160 14.08 5.41 -4.39
N ALA A 161 13.30 6.31 -3.78
CA ALA A 161 11.85 6.27 -3.87
C ALA A 161 11.35 6.35 -5.31
N ALA A 162 11.98 7.18 -6.15
CA ALA A 162 11.65 7.29 -7.57
C ALA A 162 12.00 6.01 -8.37
N SER A 163 13.09 5.34 -8.04
CA SER A 163 13.49 4.08 -8.70
C SER A 163 12.59 2.89 -8.32
N LEU A 164 12.04 2.92 -7.11
CA LEU A 164 11.15 1.88 -6.59
C LEU A 164 9.70 2.05 -7.05
N HIS A 165 9.26 3.28 -7.26
CA HIS A 165 7.84 3.57 -7.56
C HIS A 165 7.55 3.58 -9.07
N PRO A 166 6.42 2.96 -9.52
CA PRO A 166 5.46 2.21 -8.72
C PRO A 166 5.87 0.75 -8.47
N THR A 167 5.70 0.28 -7.24
CA THR A 167 5.91 -1.13 -6.89
C THR A 167 4.78 -2.02 -7.42
N ALA A 168 5.01 -3.33 -7.47
CA ALA A 168 3.95 -4.29 -7.78
C ALA A 168 2.85 -4.36 -6.69
N ALA A 169 3.09 -3.78 -5.49
CA ALA A 169 2.08 -3.67 -4.44
C ALA A 169 1.00 -2.62 -4.72
N VAL A 170 1.26 -1.64 -5.60
CA VAL A 170 0.31 -0.55 -5.93
C VAL A 170 0.00 -0.41 -7.42
N CYS A 171 0.75 -1.09 -8.28
CA CYS A 171 0.55 -1.10 -9.73
C CYS A 171 0.27 -2.51 -10.24
N GLY A 172 1.28 -3.38 -10.24
CA GLY A 172 1.21 -4.75 -10.72
C GLY A 172 2.45 -5.20 -11.48
N THR A 173 2.37 -6.37 -12.10
CA THR A 173 3.47 -7.03 -12.79
C THR A 173 2.97 -7.69 -14.09
N PRO A 174 3.61 -7.45 -15.27
CA PRO A 174 4.63 -6.43 -15.54
C PRO A 174 4.07 -5.00 -15.41
N THR A 175 4.88 -4.08 -14.86
CA THR A 175 4.45 -2.73 -14.46
C THR A 175 3.78 -1.93 -15.57
N GLU A 176 4.36 -1.85 -16.77
CA GLU A 176 3.81 -1.07 -17.90
C GLU A 176 2.44 -1.58 -18.35
N ARG A 177 2.23 -2.89 -18.34
CA ARG A 177 0.95 -3.51 -18.72
C ARG A 177 -0.10 -3.29 -17.67
N ALA A 178 0.26 -3.47 -16.38
CA ALA A 178 -0.59 -3.17 -15.25
C ALA A 178 -1.03 -1.70 -15.29
N PHE A 179 -0.10 -0.78 -15.48
CA PHE A 179 -0.38 0.65 -15.57
C PHE A 179 -1.33 1.00 -16.72
N SER A 180 -1.11 0.42 -17.90
CA SER A 180 -1.98 0.61 -19.07
C SER A 180 -3.39 0.08 -18.81
N LEU A 181 -3.53 -1.07 -18.14
CA LEU A 181 -4.80 -1.67 -17.77
C LEU A 181 -5.53 -0.80 -16.73
N ILE A 182 -4.84 -0.36 -15.68
CA ILE A 182 -5.35 0.53 -14.62
C ILE A 182 -5.99 1.76 -15.26
N ARG A 183 -5.27 2.49 -16.12
CA ARG A 183 -5.77 3.68 -16.80
C ARG A 183 -7.02 3.43 -17.64
N ARG A 184 -7.12 2.26 -18.23
CA ARG A 184 -8.28 1.88 -19.07
C ARG A 184 -9.51 1.52 -18.27
N ILE A 185 -9.34 0.88 -17.08
CA ILE A 185 -10.44 0.28 -16.34
C ILE A 185 -10.94 1.19 -15.22
N GLU A 186 -10.04 1.78 -14.44
CA GLU A 186 -10.44 2.49 -13.22
C GLU A 186 -11.27 3.73 -13.52
N GLN A 187 -10.99 4.43 -14.62
CA GLN A 187 -11.58 5.75 -14.93
C GLN A 187 -11.49 6.72 -13.73
N LEU A 188 -10.46 6.53 -12.91
CA LEU A 188 -10.17 7.25 -11.69
C LEU A 188 -8.84 8.00 -11.83
N ASP A 189 -8.85 9.29 -11.48
CA ASP A 189 -7.61 10.01 -11.20
C ASP A 189 -7.17 9.70 -9.77
N ARG A 190 -6.14 8.90 -9.61
CA ARG A 190 -5.56 8.57 -8.30
C ARG A 190 -4.91 9.78 -7.63
N GLY A 191 -4.54 10.82 -8.40
CA GLY A 191 -3.82 11.98 -7.89
C GLY A 191 -2.55 11.55 -7.16
N ARG A 192 -2.50 11.81 -5.85
CA ARG A 192 -1.37 11.42 -4.97
C ARG A 192 -1.57 10.10 -4.23
N TYR A 193 -2.75 9.48 -4.32
CA TYR A 193 -3.00 8.14 -3.76
C TYR A 193 -2.06 7.11 -4.38
N ALA A 194 -1.54 6.21 -3.57
CA ALA A 194 -0.56 5.19 -3.90
C ALA A 194 0.82 5.74 -4.34
N GLY A 195 1.02 7.07 -4.32
CA GLY A 195 2.31 7.70 -4.57
C GLY A 195 3.19 7.75 -3.32
N PRO A 196 4.50 8.04 -3.47
CA PRO A 196 5.39 8.25 -2.36
C PRO A 196 5.00 9.48 -1.53
N VAL A 197 5.01 9.36 -0.21
CA VAL A 197 4.83 10.46 0.74
C VAL A 197 5.86 10.33 1.86
N GLY A 198 6.58 11.42 2.15
CA GLY A 198 7.64 11.37 3.13
C GLY A 198 8.44 12.65 3.19
N TRP A 199 9.67 12.54 3.65
CA TRP A 199 10.61 13.66 3.82
C TRP A 199 12.04 13.21 3.53
N MET A 200 12.87 14.18 3.21
CA MET A 200 14.31 14.03 3.00
C MET A 200 15.02 15.23 3.65
N ASP A 201 16.11 14.98 4.33
CA ASP A 201 16.97 16.03 4.88
C ASP A 201 18.05 16.50 3.89
N ALA A 202 18.91 17.41 4.36
CA ALA A 202 20.00 17.98 3.54
C ALA A 202 21.13 16.98 3.25
N HIS A 203 21.19 15.86 3.97
CA HIS A 203 22.19 14.80 3.75
C HIS A 203 21.68 13.70 2.80
N GLY A 204 20.43 13.81 2.36
CA GLY A 204 19.79 12.80 1.51
C GLY A 204 19.18 11.65 2.30
N ASP A 205 19.21 11.70 3.63
CA ASP A 205 18.54 10.77 4.54
C ASP A 205 17.06 11.11 4.66
N GLY A 206 16.26 10.15 5.06
CA GLY A 206 14.82 10.33 5.25
C GLY A 206 14.03 9.07 4.99
N GLU A 207 12.70 9.23 4.88
CA GLU A 207 11.81 8.12 4.66
C GLU A 207 10.63 8.51 3.77
N PHE A 208 10.20 7.57 2.92
CA PHE A 208 9.00 7.66 2.12
C PHE A 208 8.14 6.41 2.33
N GLY A 209 6.91 6.61 2.78
CA GLY A 209 5.86 5.59 2.72
C GLY A 209 5.09 5.67 1.41
N ILE A 210 4.23 4.68 1.15
CA ILE A 210 3.25 4.74 0.06
C ILE A 210 1.95 5.32 0.63
N ALA A 211 1.38 6.34 -0.02
CA ALA A 211 0.16 7.02 0.43
C ALA A 211 -1.07 6.11 0.33
N LEU A 212 -1.19 5.20 1.30
CA LEU A 212 -2.31 4.28 1.47
C LEU A 212 -3.12 4.65 2.71
N ARG A 213 -4.31 4.03 2.88
CA ARG A 213 -5.19 4.32 4.02
C ARG A 213 -5.41 5.82 4.20
N CYS A 214 -5.69 6.52 3.11
CA CYS A 214 -5.70 7.98 3.07
C CYS A 214 -6.94 8.53 2.38
N GLY A 215 -7.13 9.83 2.56
CA GLY A 215 -8.11 10.62 1.83
C GLY A 215 -7.55 11.98 1.44
N ALA A 216 -8.07 12.53 0.36
CA ALA A 216 -7.73 13.86 -0.13
C ALA A 216 -8.90 14.83 0.09
N ILE A 217 -8.71 15.85 0.92
CA ILE A 217 -9.67 16.92 1.13
C ILE A 217 -9.70 17.79 -0.14
N GLU A 218 -10.89 18.05 -0.67
CA GLU A 218 -11.04 18.87 -1.88
C GLU A 218 -10.78 20.34 -1.56
N LYS A 219 -9.82 20.98 -2.25
CA LYS A 219 -9.48 22.39 -2.01
C LYS A 219 -10.66 23.34 -2.25
N ALA A 220 -11.48 23.06 -3.26
CA ALA A 220 -12.65 23.86 -3.62
C ALA A 220 -13.87 23.60 -2.72
N ALA A 221 -13.88 22.49 -1.99
CA ALA A 221 -14.95 22.06 -1.10
C ALA A 221 -14.36 21.40 0.15
N PRO A 222 -13.87 22.19 1.13
CA PRO A 222 -13.11 21.67 2.28
C PRO A 222 -13.94 20.81 3.25
N ASN A 223 -15.24 20.70 3.03
CA ASN A 223 -16.12 19.76 3.71
C ASN A 223 -16.26 18.41 2.99
N ARG A 224 -15.53 18.21 1.88
CA ARG A 224 -15.52 16.96 1.12
C ARG A 224 -14.13 16.34 1.14
N ILE A 225 -14.11 15.04 1.34
CA ILE A 225 -12.89 14.24 1.28
C ILE A 225 -13.11 13.02 0.39
N ARG A 226 -12.17 12.74 -0.47
CA ARG A 226 -12.14 11.56 -1.32
C ARG A 226 -11.25 10.52 -0.67
N LEU A 227 -11.82 9.40 -0.25
CA LEU A 227 -11.12 8.26 0.33
C LEU A 227 -10.76 7.29 -0.76
N PHE A 228 -9.63 6.60 -0.61
CA PHE A 228 -9.13 5.65 -1.59
C PHE A 228 -8.88 4.28 -0.95
N ALA A 229 -9.19 3.23 -1.70
CA ALA A 229 -8.78 1.87 -1.39
C ALA A 229 -8.55 1.07 -2.67
N GLY A 230 -7.69 0.06 -2.59
CA GLY A 230 -7.41 -0.84 -3.69
C GLY A 230 -7.03 -2.22 -3.19
N CYS A 231 -7.07 -3.20 -4.08
CA CYS A 231 -6.66 -4.58 -3.85
C CYS A 231 -5.87 -5.12 -5.03
N GLY A 232 -4.98 -6.07 -4.75
CA GLY A 232 -4.22 -6.77 -5.78
C GLY A 232 -5.06 -7.88 -6.39
N ILE A 233 -5.14 -7.91 -7.72
CA ILE A 233 -5.84 -8.93 -8.47
C ILE A 233 -4.81 -9.84 -9.13
N VAL A 234 -4.87 -11.12 -8.80
CA VAL A 234 -4.09 -12.21 -9.39
C VAL A 234 -5.04 -13.28 -9.97
N ALA A 235 -4.50 -14.29 -10.62
CA ALA A 235 -5.32 -15.31 -11.30
C ALA A 235 -6.32 -16.04 -10.38
N GLY A 236 -6.02 -16.16 -9.08
CA GLY A 236 -6.86 -16.80 -8.08
C GLY A 236 -7.82 -15.88 -7.32
N SER A 237 -7.87 -14.57 -7.66
CA SER A 237 -8.71 -13.60 -6.94
C SER A 237 -10.20 -13.86 -7.15
N ASP A 238 -10.96 -13.80 -6.05
CA ASP A 238 -12.43 -13.79 -6.04
C ASP A 238 -12.96 -12.35 -5.99
N PRO A 239 -13.80 -11.92 -6.94
CA PRO A 239 -14.24 -10.54 -7.01
C PRO A 239 -15.01 -10.04 -5.77
N ALA A 240 -15.75 -10.90 -5.09
CA ALA A 240 -16.51 -10.51 -3.89
C ALA A 240 -15.56 -10.30 -2.72
N ALA A 241 -14.59 -11.21 -2.53
CA ALA A 241 -13.56 -11.09 -1.51
C ALA A 241 -12.71 -9.81 -1.70
N GLU A 242 -12.35 -9.48 -2.94
CA GLU A 242 -11.55 -8.26 -3.22
C GLU A 242 -12.34 -6.96 -2.94
N VAL A 243 -13.66 -6.97 -3.19
CA VAL A 243 -14.52 -5.84 -2.78
C VAL A 243 -14.56 -5.71 -1.26
N GLU A 244 -14.74 -6.81 -0.53
CA GLU A 244 -14.73 -6.81 0.94
C GLU A 244 -13.38 -6.34 1.50
N GLU A 245 -12.27 -6.77 0.90
CA GLU A 245 -10.94 -6.29 1.27
C GLU A 245 -10.82 -4.77 1.11
N SER A 246 -11.31 -4.24 -0.03
CA SER A 246 -11.28 -2.80 -0.27
C SER A 246 -12.13 -2.02 0.75
N GLU A 247 -13.29 -2.56 1.18
CA GLU A 247 -14.10 -1.96 2.25
C GLU A 247 -13.37 -1.97 3.60
N ALA A 248 -12.72 -3.08 3.95
CA ALA A 248 -11.93 -3.17 5.18
C ALA A 248 -10.79 -2.13 5.19
N LYS A 249 -10.17 -1.86 4.03
CA LYS A 249 -9.13 -0.85 3.88
C LYS A 249 -9.63 0.59 4.05
N LEU A 250 -10.90 0.87 3.77
CA LEU A 250 -11.51 2.18 4.00
C LEU A 250 -11.82 2.46 5.49
N LEU A 251 -11.89 1.43 6.34
CA LEU A 251 -12.28 1.57 7.74
C LEU A 251 -11.39 2.53 8.52
N ALA A 252 -10.09 2.58 8.24
CA ALA A 252 -9.16 3.49 8.91
C ALA A 252 -9.58 4.96 8.73
N MET A 253 -9.88 5.36 7.51
CA MET A 253 -10.33 6.73 7.23
C MET A 253 -11.76 6.98 7.72
N ARG A 254 -12.66 5.98 7.63
CA ARG A 254 -14.01 6.10 8.18
C ARG A 254 -13.99 6.28 9.69
N HIS A 255 -13.10 5.56 10.41
CA HIS A 255 -12.88 5.75 11.84
C HIS A 255 -12.41 7.17 12.15
N ALA A 256 -11.46 7.71 11.39
CA ALA A 256 -10.98 9.07 11.59
C ALA A 256 -12.07 10.15 11.34
N LEU A 257 -13.03 9.86 10.47
CA LEU A 257 -14.13 10.76 10.11
C LEU A 257 -15.37 10.59 10.99
N SER A 258 -15.52 9.48 11.73
CA SER A 258 -16.68 9.28 12.62
C SER A 258 -16.68 10.33 13.73
N SER A 259 -17.85 10.86 14.05
CA SER A 259 -18.06 11.64 15.27
C SER A 259 -17.98 10.71 16.49
N ASP A 260 -17.43 11.19 17.59
CA ASP A 260 -17.50 10.52 18.89
C ASP A 260 -18.94 10.46 19.36
#